data_9a758de739516af901e68057fafc9351
#
_entry.id   9a758de739516af901e68057fafc9351
#
_cell.length_a   1.000
_cell.length_b   1.000
_cell.length_c   1.000
_cell.angle_alpha   90.00
_cell.angle_beta   90.00
_cell.angle_gamma   90.00
#
_symmetry.space_group_name_H-M   'P 1'
#
loop_
_entity.id
_entity.type
_entity.pdbx_description
1 polymer ?
#
loop_
_entity_poly.entity_id
_entity_poly.type
_entity_poly.pdbx_seq_one_letter_code
_entity_poly.pdbx_strand_id
1 'polypeptide(L)'
;MRKRFCSHSYPWRGWVAEDGKRLLGHVCVQLIEKIPNPVNDEPEVHAYVTNFYVIPEMRGQGLGKKLLNKALSWCRTRETDPVILWATLASRSLYRRCGLVEPTDIFELRRSAHREH
;
A
#
# COMPACT_ATOMS: atom_id res chain seq x y z
N MET A 1 -14.81 3.61 16.01
CA MET A 1 -14.27 3.38 14.65
C MET A 1 -14.11 1.90 14.39
N ARG A 2 -14.61 1.45 13.31
CA ARG A 2 -14.62 0.04 12.96
C ARG A 2 -13.86 -0.19 11.67
N LYS A 3 -13.13 -1.30 11.62
CA LYS A 3 -12.41 -1.69 10.44
C LYS A 3 -13.08 -2.88 9.80
N ARG A 4 -13.16 -2.83 8.50
CA ARG A 4 -13.72 -3.88 7.70
C ARG A 4 -12.79 -4.13 6.54
N PHE A 5 -12.65 -5.38 6.12
CA PHE A 5 -11.83 -5.66 4.97
C PHE A 5 -12.63 -6.36 3.90
N CYS A 6 -12.29 -6.03 2.64
CA CYS A 6 -12.84 -6.69 1.48
C CYS A 6 -11.77 -7.61 0.94
N SER A 7 -12.09 -8.89 0.79
CA SER A 7 -11.17 -9.80 0.13
C SER A 7 -11.79 -10.26 -1.17
N HIS A 8 -10.94 -10.41 -2.15
CA HIS A 8 -11.29 -10.95 -3.44
C HIS A 8 -10.59 -12.28 -3.62
N SER A 9 -11.16 -13.18 -4.42
CA SER A 9 -10.54 -14.47 -4.72
C SER A 9 -9.20 -14.31 -5.42
N TYR A 10 -8.90 -13.13 -5.92
CA TYR A 10 -7.70 -12.82 -6.62
C TYR A 10 -6.75 -12.01 -5.78
N PRO A 11 -5.47 -11.87 -6.16
CA PRO A 11 -4.40 -11.43 -5.27
C PRO A 11 -4.47 -9.95 -4.92
N TRP A 12 -5.54 -9.54 -4.30
CA TRP A 12 -5.58 -8.21 -3.70
C TRP A 12 -6.46 -8.24 -2.46
N ARG A 13 -6.25 -7.27 -1.58
CA ARG A 13 -7.02 -7.14 -0.36
C ARG A 13 -7.14 -5.67 0.00
N GLY A 14 -8.29 -5.27 0.51
CA GLY A 14 -8.51 -3.91 0.95
C GLY A 14 -8.93 -3.84 2.41
N TRP A 15 -8.61 -2.72 3.03
CA TRP A 15 -9.05 -2.40 4.38
C TRP A 15 -9.76 -1.06 4.35
N VAL A 16 -10.84 -0.97 5.11
CA VAL A 16 -11.56 0.28 5.27
C VAL A 16 -11.69 0.61 6.74
N ALA A 17 -11.69 1.89 7.03
CA ALA A 17 -12.02 2.40 8.35
C ALA A 17 -13.33 3.17 8.23
N GLU A 18 -14.27 2.86 9.08
CA GLU A 18 -15.57 3.52 9.02
C GLU A 18 -16.11 3.83 10.41
N ASP A 19 -16.98 4.82 10.47
CA ASP A 19 -17.67 5.23 11.67
C ASP A 19 -19.16 5.29 11.33
N GLY A 20 -19.90 4.30 11.80
CA GLY A 20 -21.30 4.18 11.41
C GLY A 20 -21.43 3.94 9.91
N LYS A 21 -22.05 4.90 9.23
CA LYS A 21 -22.22 4.82 7.77
C LYS A 21 -21.16 5.58 6.99
N ARG A 22 -20.24 6.19 7.69
CA ARG A 22 -19.25 7.08 7.08
C ARG A 22 -17.93 6.38 6.87
N LEU A 23 -17.44 6.41 5.64
CA LEU A 23 -16.12 5.89 5.31
C LEU A 23 -15.06 6.94 5.68
N LEU A 24 -14.13 6.56 6.54
CA LEU A 24 -13.08 7.47 7.00
C LEU A 24 -11.79 7.31 6.23
N GLY A 25 -11.52 6.13 5.71
CA GLY A 25 -10.32 5.89 4.94
C GLY A 25 -10.26 4.47 4.41
N HIS A 26 -9.34 4.24 3.50
CA HIS A 26 -9.14 2.91 2.91
C HIS A 26 -7.73 2.76 2.39
N VAL A 27 -7.32 1.52 2.22
CA VAL A 27 -6.05 1.16 1.60
C VAL A 27 -6.22 -0.21 0.96
N CYS A 28 -5.59 -0.42 -0.18
CA CYS A 28 -5.60 -1.70 -0.86
C CYS A 28 -4.18 -2.18 -1.12
N VAL A 29 -4.03 -3.49 -1.20
CA VAL A 29 -2.77 -4.13 -1.59
C VAL A 29 -3.06 -5.12 -2.70
N GLN A 30 -2.30 -5.02 -3.77
CA GLN A 30 -2.32 -5.97 -4.87
C GLN A 30 -1.03 -6.79 -4.82
N LEU A 31 -1.17 -8.11 -4.93
CA LEU A 31 -0.01 -8.99 -5.04
C LEU A 31 0.30 -9.21 -6.51
N ILE A 32 1.56 -9.12 -6.85
CA ILE A 32 2.03 -9.26 -8.22
C ILE A 32 3.08 -10.37 -8.24
N GLU A 33 2.78 -11.44 -8.97
CA GLU A 33 3.77 -12.48 -9.21
C GLU A 33 4.77 -12.00 -10.25
N LYS A 34 6.03 -12.00 -9.86
CA LYS A 34 7.10 -11.66 -10.77
C LYS A 34 7.44 -12.88 -11.62
N ILE A 35 7.85 -12.64 -12.86
CA ILE A 35 8.36 -13.70 -13.71
C ILE A 35 9.54 -14.35 -13.03
N PRO A 36 9.55 -15.68 -12.87
CA PRO A 36 10.65 -16.36 -12.18
C PRO A 36 11.99 -16.07 -12.83
N ASN A 37 12.99 -15.79 -12.01
CA ASN A 37 14.34 -15.63 -12.48
C ASN A 37 14.94 -17.02 -12.73
N PRO A 38 15.44 -17.31 -13.94
CA PRO A 38 15.99 -18.64 -14.22
C PRO A 38 17.19 -19.03 -13.35
N VAL A 39 17.80 -18.04 -12.69
CA VAL A 39 18.92 -18.29 -11.76
C VAL A 39 18.44 -18.60 -10.36
N ASN A 40 17.24 -18.14 -9.98
CA ASN A 40 16.62 -18.37 -8.69
C ASN A 40 15.30 -19.08 -8.88
N ASP A 41 15.16 -20.24 -8.29
CA ASP A 41 13.93 -21.03 -8.37
C ASP A 41 12.83 -20.53 -7.46
N GLU A 42 13.09 -19.50 -6.68
CA GLU A 42 12.09 -18.99 -5.75
C GLU A 42 11.15 -18.01 -6.44
N PRO A 43 9.84 -18.25 -6.37
CA PRO A 43 8.89 -17.29 -6.87
C PRO A 43 8.92 -16.02 -6.03
N GLU A 44 9.01 -14.89 -6.70
CA GLU A 44 8.97 -13.60 -6.03
C GLU A 44 7.57 -13.00 -6.17
N VAL A 45 7.01 -12.61 -5.04
CA VAL A 45 5.72 -11.93 -5.03
C VAL A 45 5.94 -10.52 -4.49
N HIS A 46 5.58 -9.54 -5.29
CA HIS A 46 5.65 -8.14 -4.90
C HIS A 46 4.29 -7.70 -4.39
N ALA A 47 4.29 -6.82 -3.41
CA ALA A 47 3.06 -6.18 -2.95
C ALA A 47 3.05 -4.73 -3.41
N TYR A 48 1.95 -4.32 -3.98
CA TYR A 48 1.75 -2.95 -4.43
C TYR A 48 0.62 -2.33 -3.61
N VAL A 49 0.97 -1.36 -2.76
CA VAL A 49 -0.01 -0.63 -1.96
C VAL A 49 -0.60 0.48 -2.82
N THR A 50 -1.91 0.51 -2.91
CA THR A 50 -2.61 1.45 -3.76
C THR A 50 -3.93 1.88 -3.13
N ASN A 51 -4.58 2.89 -3.70
CA ASN A 51 -5.87 3.39 -3.23
C ASN A 51 -5.85 3.74 -1.75
N PHE A 52 -4.78 4.36 -1.30
CA PHE A 52 -4.63 4.78 0.08
C PHE A 52 -5.19 6.18 0.25
N TYR A 53 -6.22 6.32 1.07
CA TYR A 53 -6.89 7.59 1.26
C TYR A 53 -7.45 7.71 2.68
N VAL A 54 -7.35 8.88 3.24
CA VAL A 54 -7.97 9.24 4.52
C VAL A 54 -8.69 10.56 4.30
N ILE A 55 -9.95 10.65 4.73
CA ILE A 55 -10.71 11.89 4.56
C ILE A 55 -10.02 13.04 5.30
N PRO A 56 -10.14 14.28 4.79
CA PRO A 56 -9.40 15.41 5.36
C PRO A 56 -9.61 15.60 6.85
N GLU A 57 -10.83 15.42 7.35
CA GLU A 57 -11.13 15.63 8.77
C GLU A 57 -10.41 14.65 9.69
N MET A 58 -9.99 13.50 9.18
CA MET A 58 -9.33 12.47 9.96
C MET A 58 -7.82 12.45 9.79
N ARG A 59 -7.29 13.35 8.99
CA ARG A 59 -5.85 13.43 8.77
C ARG A 59 -5.14 13.99 10.01
N GLY A 60 -3.92 13.54 10.22
CA GLY A 60 -3.14 13.98 11.38
C GLY A 60 -3.53 13.34 12.69
N GLN A 61 -4.42 12.34 12.68
CA GLN A 61 -4.89 11.67 13.88
C GLN A 61 -4.46 10.21 13.99
N GLY A 62 -3.54 9.79 13.12
CA GLY A 62 -2.99 8.44 13.17
C GLY A 62 -3.78 7.38 12.43
N LEU A 63 -4.89 7.72 11.79
CA LEU A 63 -5.70 6.74 11.07
C LEU A 63 -4.95 6.19 9.85
N GLY A 64 -4.27 7.04 9.11
CA GLY A 64 -3.48 6.61 7.96
C GLY A 64 -2.40 5.61 8.36
N LYS A 65 -1.73 5.88 9.48
CA LYS A 65 -0.71 4.97 10.00
C LYS A 65 -1.30 3.62 10.39
N LYS A 66 -2.47 3.62 11.02
CA LYS A 66 -3.15 2.37 11.39
C LYS A 66 -3.52 1.54 10.16
N LEU A 67 -4.09 2.19 9.15
CA LEU A 67 -4.47 1.52 7.91
C LEU A 67 -3.24 0.96 7.21
N LEU A 68 -2.21 1.77 7.06
CA LEU A 68 -0.99 1.35 6.38
C LEU A 68 -0.31 0.20 7.12
N ASN A 69 -0.24 0.26 8.45
CA ASN A 69 0.34 -0.81 9.25
C ASN A 69 -0.42 -2.12 9.12
N LYS A 70 -1.74 -2.06 8.99
CA LYS A 70 -2.54 -3.26 8.73
C LYS A 70 -2.17 -3.89 7.39
N ALA A 71 -2.06 -3.06 6.36
CA ALA A 71 -1.68 -3.53 5.04
C ALA A 71 -0.28 -4.14 5.03
N LEU A 72 0.68 -3.45 5.67
CA LEU A 72 2.05 -3.93 5.72
C LEU A 72 2.18 -5.22 6.54
N SER A 73 1.44 -5.34 7.63
CA SER A 73 1.43 -6.58 8.42
C SER A 73 0.93 -7.75 7.60
N TRP A 74 -0.12 -7.54 6.82
CA TRP A 74 -0.62 -8.58 5.95
C TRP A 74 0.41 -8.98 4.89
N CYS A 75 1.12 -8.00 4.31
CA CYS A 75 2.19 -8.28 3.36
C CYS A 75 3.27 -9.17 3.96
N ARG A 76 3.63 -8.92 5.22
CA ARG A 76 4.63 -9.75 5.91
C ARG A 76 4.17 -11.19 6.06
N THR A 77 2.88 -11.41 6.29
CA THR A 77 2.34 -12.77 6.39
C THR A 77 2.38 -13.50 5.05
N ARG A 78 2.44 -12.76 3.94
CA ARG A 78 2.49 -13.32 2.60
C ARG A 78 3.91 -13.42 2.06
N GLU A 79 4.89 -13.08 2.88
CA GLU A 79 6.30 -13.15 2.49
C GLU A 79 6.60 -12.37 1.20
N THR A 80 5.95 -11.21 1.06
CA THR A 80 6.17 -10.36 -0.11
C THR A 80 7.42 -9.52 0.08
N ASP A 81 8.16 -9.33 -1.01
CA ASP A 81 9.33 -8.48 -1.03
C ASP A 81 9.64 -8.10 -2.47
N PRO A 82 9.69 -6.83 -2.81
CA PRO A 82 9.43 -5.68 -1.93
C PRO A 82 7.94 -5.34 -1.81
N VAL A 83 7.64 -4.44 -0.89
CA VAL A 83 6.36 -3.75 -0.82
C VAL A 83 6.57 -2.37 -1.43
N ILE A 84 5.82 -2.06 -2.46
CA ILE A 84 6.00 -0.86 -3.26
C ILE A 84 4.77 0.03 -3.13
N LEU A 85 5.00 1.35 -3.03
CA LEU A 85 3.93 2.32 -3.17
C LEU A 85 4.49 3.60 -3.79
N TRP A 86 3.61 4.35 -4.44
CA TRP A 86 3.93 5.67 -4.95
C TRP A 86 3.46 6.71 -3.95
N ALA A 87 4.34 7.63 -3.60
CA ALA A 87 4.07 8.64 -2.61
C ALA A 87 3.81 9.99 -3.25
N THR A 88 2.88 10.74 -2.66
CA THR A 88 2.82 12.18 -2.90
C THR A 88 3.79 12.88 -1.96
N LEU A 89 4.08 14.14 -2.22
CA LEU A 89 4.92 14.91 -1.31
C LEU A 89 4.35 14.93 0.10
N ALA A 90 3.03 15.02 0.21
CA ALA A 90 2.37 15.11 1.51
C ALA A 90 2.45 13.80 2.30
N SER A 91 2.54 12.66 1.63
CA SER A 91 2.49 11.34 2.29
C SER A 91 3.87 10.76 2.59
N ARG A 92 4.95 11.34 2.10
CA ARG A 92 6.30 10.80 2.28
C ARG A 92 6.69 10.65 3.75
N SER A 93 6.35 11.64 4.56
CA SER A 93 6.66 11.60 5.98
C SER A 93 5.99 10.40 6.67
N LEU A 94 4.73 10.14 6.34
CA LEU A 94 4.01 8.99 6.89
C LEU A 94 4.69 7.68 6.51
N TYR A 95 5.06 7.54 5.23
CA TYR A 95 5.67 6.30 4.76
C TYR A 95 7.02 6.03 5.41
N ARG A 96 7.84 7.07 5.57
CA ARG A 96 9.11 6.94 6.27
C ARG A 96 8.92 6.51 7.73
N ARG A 97 7.93 7.07 8.40
CA ARG A 97 7.63 6.68 9.78
C ARG A 97 7.14 5.25 9.91
N CYS A 98 6.59 4.69 8.84
CA CYS A 98 6.17 3.30 8.81
C CYS A 98 7.27 2.34 8.35
N GLY A 99 8.48 2.84 8.14
CA GLY A 99 9.62 2.01 7.79
C GLY A 99 9.89 1.86 6.30
N LEU A 100 9.17 2.59 5.46
CA LEU A 100 9.39 2.57 4.02
C LEU A 100 10.54 3.50 3.66
N VAL A 101 11.33 3.09 2.68
CA VAL A 101 12.48 3.86 2.21
C VAL A 101 12.31 4.20 0.74
N GLU A 102 12.96 5.26 0.30
CA GLU A 102 12.95 5.68 -1.09
C GLU A 102 14.06 4.95 -1.84
N PRO A 103 13.74 4.07 -2.80
CA PRO A 103 14.77 3.39 -3.57
C PRO A 103 15.41 4.34 -4.58
N THR A 104 16.68 4.11 -4.89
CA THR A 104 17.42 4.90 -5.85
C THR A 104 17.70 4.14 -7.14
N ASP A 105 17.27 2.89 -7.22
CA ASP A 105 17.59 1.99 -8.31
C ASP A 105 16.39 1.69 -9.23
N ILE A 106 15.33 2.47 -9.10
CA ILE A 106 14.14 2.29 -9.93
C ILE A 106 14.09 3.39 -10.98
N PHE A 107 13.92 2.97 -12.24
CA PHE A 107 13.68 3.88 -13.34
C PHE A 107 12.22 3.80 -13.75
N GLU A 108 11.63 4.92 -14.04
CA GLU A 108 10.22 5.01 -14.37
C GLU A 108 10.02 5.78 -15.67
N LEU A 109 9.27 5.19 -16.60
CA LEU A 109 8.86 5.88 -17.80
C LEU A 109 7.40 6.32 -17.61
N ARG A 110 7.15 7.61 -17.65
CA ARG A 110 5.82 8.17 -17.47
C ARG A 110 5.26 8.66 -18.79
N ARG A 111 3.94 8.55 -18.94
CA ARG A 111 3.25 9.02 -20.12
C ARG A 111 3.19 10.55 -20.19
N SER A 112 3.27 11.21 -19.05
CA SER A 112 3.22 12.67 -18.98
C SER A 112 4.22 13.17 -17.95
N ALA A 113 4.51 14.47 -17.99
CA ALA A 113 5.42 15.10 -17.04
C ALA A 113 4.86 15.17 -15.62
N HIS A 114 3.55 15.08 -15.48
CA HIS A 114 2.90 15.14 -14.18
C HIS A 114 2.15 13.86 -13.89
N ARG A 115 2.34 13.38 -12.68
CA ARG A 115 1.60 12.24 -12.19
C ARG A 115 1.37 12.41 -10.71
N GLU A 116 0.09 12.42 -10.32
CA GLU A 116 -0.31 12.56 -8.93
C GLU A 116 -0.99 11.29 -8.44
N HIS A 117 -0.68 10.93 -7.22
CA HIS A 117 -1.27 9.78 -6.56
C HIS A 117 -1.82 10.16 -5.20
#